data_dbc7ce226f799dfde85eb41800f54386
#
_entry.id   dbc7ce226f799dfde85eb41800f54386
#
_cell.length_a   1.000
_cell.length_b   1.000
_cell.length_c   1.000
_cell.angle_alpha   90.00
_cell.angle_beta   90.00
_cell.angle_gamma   90.00
#
_symmetry.space_group_name_H-M   'P 1'
#
loop_
_entity.id
_entity.type
_entity.pdbx_description
1 polymer ?
#
loop_
_entity_poly.entity_id
_entity_poly.type
_entity_poly.pdbx_seq_one_letter_code
_entity_poly.pdbx_strand_id
1 'polypeptide(L)'
;MRNWTVFILVLCTLGLGSPLFAQQAQQGDAFALLFPKPSGKNGYEEWIMAGMIINRNEEAKKVFTNPNPSLNDIRRVFQMPEIRQAKVLFLAGLNKRISLPRNAPDLDSLYGPTPELAPLRSCARLHAKEIYLALAEGRNHDALEALRAGLQFGHQIQMQTLLSGMIGIGMDAIVLRTLDGNLETLSVQDCEALQRLVEEWLLWDSPVTSLVASERQWIQRAVQKVKNDPNSLLNIVDTINAEDSTPEEMRLQRDIQNSVGRMSGLMSEAGALIESYFQEILQNLKLPPYKRKATPRIPKTTLAGRVAYTFLIAGDRVAYRYDRERANIQMLGVRAALRRYHWERMRYPARLSELRLGELAIDPFTGKPFTYRLEGDAYTLKAEDPTESM
;
A
#
# COMPACT_ATOMS: atom_id res chain seq x y z
N MET A 1 -15.83 -3.08 17.70
CA MET A 1 -15.43 -3.27 16.28
C MET A 1 -14.92 -1.98 15.60
N ARG A 2 -14.88 -0.83 16.27
CA ARG A 2 -14.56 0.49 15.63
C ARG A 2 -13.10 0.95 15.75
N ASN A 3 -12.31 0.40 16.66
CA ASN A 3 -11.01 1.01 17.04
C ASN A 3 -9.78 0.42 16.29
N TRP A 4 -9.86 -0.78 15.75
CA TRP A 4 -8.76 -1.33 14.93
C TRP A 4 -8.75 -0.82 13.47
N THR A 5 -9.90 -0.40 12.96
CA THR A 5 -10.00 0.33 11.68
C THR A 5 -9.30 1.69 11.76
N VAL A 6 -9.25 2.29 12.94
CA VAL A 6 -8.58 3.57 13.20
C VAL A 6 -7.06 3.43 13.09
N PHE A 7 -6.44 2.32 13.54
CA PHE A 7 -4.98 2.20 13.55
C PHE A 7 -4.37 2.01 12.14
N ILE A 8 -5.03 1.27 11.26
CA ILE A 8 -4.60 1.14 9.86
C ILE A 8 -5.08 2.36 9.04
N LEU A 9 -6.26 2.90 9.31
CA LEU A 9 -6.74 4.16 8.71
C LEU A 9 -5.91 5.36 9.18
N VAL A 10 -5.42 5.36 10.40
CA VAL A 10 -4.52 6.38 10.96
C VAL A 10 -3.20 6.41 10.19
N LEU A 11 -2.65 5.29 9.74
CA LEU A 11 -1.51 5.29 8.82
C LEU A 11 -1.85 5.84 7.42
N CYS A 12 -3.11 5.72 6.98
CA CYS A 12 -3.55 6.21 5.66
C CYS A 12 -4.21 7.59 5.69
N THR A 13 -4.80 8.04 6.80
CA THR A 13 -5.59 9.29 6.89
C THR A 13 -4.97 10.37 7.77
N LEU A 14 -3.93 10.10 8.55
CA LEU A 14 -3.25 11.13 9.34
C LEU A 14 -2.39 12.03 8.45
N GLY A 15 -3.09 12.87 7.68
CA GLY A 15 -2.60 14.19 7.31
C GLY A 15 -2.76 15.23 8.42
N LEU A 16 -3.24 14.85 9.63
CA LEU A 16 -3.44 15.76 10.75
C LEU A 16 -2.69 15.18 11.97
N GLY A 17 -1.60 15.84 12.32
CA GLY A 17 -0.67 15.42 13.34
C GLY A 17 -1.28 15.25 14.73
N SER A 18 -0.95 14.14 15.37
CA SER A 18 -0.81 14.14 16.82
C SER A 18 0.53 14.80 17.14
N PRO A 19 0.57 15.84 17.97
CA PRO A 19 1.79 16.62 18.23
C PRO A 19 2.90 15.84 18.94
N LEU A 20 2.62 14.69 19.52
CA LEU A 20 3.61 13.85 20.24
C LEU A 20 4.52 13.03 19.30
N PHE A 21 4.08 12.62 18.12
CA PHE A 21 4.93 11.90 17.15
C PHE A 21 5.78 12.82 16.27
N ALA A 22 5.47 14.11 16.20
CA ALA A 22 6.20 15.09 15.41
C ALA A 22 7.48 15.60 16.09
N GLN A 23 7.68 15.38 17.36
CA GLN A 23 8.73 16.04 18.13
C GLN A 23 10.02 15.25 18.31
N GLN A 24 10.11 13.96 17.95
CA GLN A 24 11.33 13.16 18.19
C GLN A 24 12.12 12.70 16.96
N ALA A 25 11.62 12.83 15.76
CA ALA A 25 12.42 12.59 14.57
C ALA A 25 12.96 13.92 14.03
N GLN A 26 14.07 14.41 14.53
CA GLN A 26 14.88 15.39 13.82
C GLN A 26 15.16 14.84 12.41
N GLN A 27 14.66 15.53 11.37
CA GLN A 27 14.68 15.06 9.96
C GLN A 27 16.10 14.77 9.40
N GLY A 28 17.15 15.08 10.13
CA GLY A 28 18.53 14.77 9.78
C GLY A 28 18.96 13.32 10.00
N ASP A 29 18.22 12.58 10.80
CA ASP A 29 18.66 11.29 11.35
C ASP A 29 17.97 10.07 10.72
N ALA A 30 16.88 10.27 9.97
CA ALA A 30 16.11 9.17 9.41
C ALA A 30 16.93 8.29 8.45
N PHE A 31 17.78 8.89 7.61
CA PHE A 31 18.64 8.13 6.70
C PHE A 31 19.73 7.36 7.46
N ALA A 32 20.41 7.99 8.40
CA ALA A 32 21.43 7.35 9.23
C ALA A 32 20.83 6.22 10.11
N LEU A 33 19.60 6.42 10.60
CA LEU A 33 18.88 5.40 11.35
C LEU A 33 18.55 4.18 10.48
N LEU A 34 18.09 4.40 9.26
CA LEU A 34 17.72 3.33 8.33
C LEU A 34 18.95 2.67 7.70
N PHE A 35 19.97 3.45 7.39
CA PHE A 35 21.18 3.03 6.70
C PHE A 35 22.43 3.46 7.45
N PRO A 36 22.76 2.83 8.59
CA PRO A 36 23.99 3.17 9.34
C PRO A 36 25.26 2.90 8.52
N LYS A 37 25.19 2.03 7.53
CA LYS A 37 26.25 1.74 6.55
C LYS A 37 25.66 1.68 5.15
N PRO A 38 25.45 2.82 4.48
CA PRO A 38 24.90 2.84 3.13
C PRO A 38 25.78 2.05 2.17
N SER A 39 25.15 1.25 1.32
CA SER A 39 25.86 0.42 0.33
C SER A 39 26.06 1.14 -1.01
N GLY A 40 25.24 2.15 -1.31
CA GLY A 40 25.12 2.79 -2.61
C GLY A 40 24.58 1.87 -3.72
N LYS A 41 24.22 0.63 -3.37
CA LYS A 41 23.71 -0.40 -4.30
C LYS A 41 22.23 -0.71 -4.12
N ASN A 42 21.62 -0.21 -3.06
CA ASN A 42 20.23 -0.43 -2.72
C ASN A 42 19.37 0.75 -3.20
N GLY A 43 18.43 0.51 -4.11
CA GLY A 43 17.54 1.56 -4.62
C GLY A 43 16.66 2.20 -3.53
N TYR A 44 16.42 1.49 -2.44
CA TYR A 44 15.70 2.04 -1.30
C TYR A 44 16.47 3.20 -0.64
N GLU A 45 17.83 3.15 -0.59
CA GLU A 45 18.67 4.26 -0.13
C GLU A 45 18.43 5.53 -0.97
N GLU A 46 18.38 5.36 -2.32
CA GLU A 46 18.13 6.46 -3.24
C GLU A 46 16.74 7.09 -3.03
N TRP A 47 15.72 6.27 -2.81
CA TRP A 47 14.35 6.76 -2.59
C TRP A 47 14.21 7.51 -1.27
N ILE A 48 14.81 7.01 -0.19
CA ILE A 48 14.81 7.73 1.08
C ILE A 48 15.54 9.06 0.95
N MET A 49 16.70 9.07 0.29
CA MET A 49 17.45 10.30 0.04
C MET A 49 16.64 11.30 -0.79
N ALA A 50 16.01 10.84 -1.90
CA ALA A 50 15.16 11.68 -2.74
C ALA A 50 14.02 12.31 -1.94
N GLY A 51 13.29 11.50 -1.19
CA GLY A 51 12.18 11.98 -0.38
C GLY A 51 12.62 12.92 0.76
N MET A 52 13.79 12.71 1.36
CA MET A 52 14.33 13.63 2.35
C MET A 52 14.71 14.99 1.75
N ILE A 53 15.29 15.01 0.56
CA ILE A 53 15.55 16.26 -0.17
C ILE A 53 14.26 17.05 -0.36
N ILE A 54 13.19 16.38 -0.82
CA ILE A 54 11.88 17.01 -1.00
C ILE A 54 11.34 17.53 0.34
N ASN A 55 11.43 16.75 1.41
CA ASN A 55 10.88 17.12 2.71
C ASN A 55 11.61 18.27 3.40
N ARG A 56 12.91 18.47 3.09
CA ARG A 56 13.71 19.60 3.59
C ARG A 56 13.41 20.90 2.86
N ASN A 57 12.90 20.85 1.64
CA ASN A 57 12.51 22.04 0.88
C ASN A 57 11.05 22.37 1.21
N GLU A 58 10.83 23.39 2.06
CA GLU A 58 9.49 23.75 2.55
C GLU A 58 8.55 24.20 1.41
N GLU A 59 9.07 24.82 0.35
CA GLU A 59 8.26 25.21 -0.81
C GLU A 59 7.79 23.98 -1.58
N ALA A 60 8.70 23.06 -1.89
CA ALA A 60 8.37 21.80 -2.57
C ALA A 60 7.38 20.97 -1.75
N LYS A 61 7.62 20.83 -0.45
CA LYS A 61 6.74 20.13 0.47
C LYS A 61 5.33 20.74 0.46
N LYS A 62 5.21 22.06 0.53
CA LYS A 62 3.92 22.77 0.46
C LYS A 62 3.20 22.50 -0.87
N VAL A 63 3.89 22.63 -2.01
CA VAL A 63 3.31 22.43 -3.34
C VAL A 63 2.89 20.96 -3.53
N PHE A 64 3.73 20.00 -3.15
CA PHE A 64 3.45 18.58 -3.35
C PHE A 64 2.35 18.04 -2.40
N THR A 65 2.16 18.64 -1.23
CA THR A 65 1.08 18.28 -0.31
C THR A 65 -0.24 18.98 -0.61
N ASN A 66 -0.21 20.10 -1.34
CA ASN A 66 -1.43 20.80 -1.74
C ASN A 66 -2.23 19.93 -2.75
N PRO A 67 -3.50 19.64 -2.52
CA PRO A 67 -4.33 18.91 -3.48
C PRO A 67 -4.50 19.69 -4.80
N ASN A 68 -4.55 21.02 -4.75
CA ASN A 68 -4.81 21.92 -5.89
C ASN A 68 -3.74 23.02 -6.01
N PRO A 69 -2.47 22.70 -6.28
CA PRO A 69 -1.45 23.72 -6.49
C PRO A 69 -1.60 24.37 -7.85
N SER A 70 -1.13 25.64 -8.00
CA SER A 70 -1.10 26.25 -9.32
C SER A 70 -0.04 25.60 -10.23
N LEU A 71 -0.29 25.56 -11.53
CA LEU A 71 0.68 25.03 -12.50
C LEU A 71 2.02 25.79 -12.43
N ASN A 72 1.98 27.10 -12.18
CA ASN A 72 3.18 27.91 -12.05
C ASN A 72 4.00 27.53 -10.82
N ASP A 73 3.36 27.22 -9.69
CA ASP A 73 4.06 26.75 -8.50
C ASP A 73 4.72 25.38 -8.74
N ILE A 74 4.01 24.48 -9.42
CA ILE A 74 4.57 23.17 -9.77
C ILE A 74 5.79 23.35 -10.69
N ARG A 75 5.69 24.14 -11.77
CA ARG A 75 6.81 24.40 -12.69
C ARG A 75 8.02 24.97 -11.94
N ARG A 76 7.79 25.98 -11.08
CA ARG A 76 8.84 26.60 -10.30
C ARG A 76 9.57 25.60 -9.42
N VAL A 77 8.82 24.75 -8.71
CA VAL A 77 9.41 23.71 -7.85
C VAL A 77 10.20 22.70 -8.66
N PHE A 78 9.70 22.22 -9.80
CA PHE A 78 10.45 21.29 -10.65
C PHE A 78 11.71 21.89 -11.29
N GLN A 79 11.83 23.22 -11.35
CA GLN A 79 13.04 23.92 -11.81
C GLN A 79 14.12 24.03 -10.73
N MET A 80 13.80 23.79 -9.45
CA MET A 80 14.76 23.84 -8.36
C MET A 80 15.83 22.75 -8.50
N PRO A 81 17.13 23.09 -8.33
CA PRO A 81 18.22 22.12 -8.44
C PRO A 81 18.03 20.89 -7.53
N GLU A 82 17.58 21.11 -6.30
CA GLU A 82 17.35 20.06 -5.30
C GLU A 82 16.25 19.07 -5.75
N ILE A 83 15.19 19.58 -6.35
CA ILE A 83 14.06 18.74 -6.82
C ILE A 83 14.46 17.97 -8.06
N ARG A 84 15.27 18.57 -8.95
CA ARG A 84 15.88 17.83 -10.07
C ARG A 84 16.80 16.72 -9.57
N GLN A 85 17.62 17.00 -8.54
CA GLN A 85 18.45 15.99 -7.89
C GLN A 85 17.62 14.86 -7.28
N ALA A 86 16.53 15.18 -6.55
CA ALA A 86 15.62 14.20 -5.98
C ALA A 86 15.02 13.30 -7.08
N LYS A 87 14.62 13.87 -8.23
CA LYS A 87 14.12 13.10 -9.37
C LYS A 87 15.18 12.16 -9.94
N VAL A 88 16.42 12.62 -10.11
CA VAL A 88 17.53 11.77 -10.58
C VAL A 88 17.77 10.60 -9.63
N LEU A 89 17.81 10.84 -8.32
CA LEU A 89 17.94 9.79 -7.31
C LEU A 89 16.78 8.81 -7.38
N PHE A 90 15.54 9.30 -7.47
CA PHE A 90 14.37 8.43 -7.58
C PHE A 90 14.48 7.47 -8.77
N LEU A 91 14.78 7.99 -9.97
CA LEU A 91 14.93 7.18 -11.18
C LEU A 91 16.11 6.20 -11.08
N ALA A 92 17.21 6.62 -10.45
CA ALA A 92 18.34 5.74 -10.19
C ALA A 92 17.94 4.57 -9.27
N GLY A 93 17.08 4.82 -8.28
CA GLY A 93 16.56 3.81 -7.36
C GLY A 93 15.74 2.73 -8.07
N LEU A 94 14.93 3.09 -9.09
CA LEU A 94 14.12 2.14 -9.85
C LEU A 94 14.94 1.06 -10.58
N ASN A 95 16.17 1.38 -10.92
CA ASN A 95 17.09 0.49 -11.66
C ASN A 95 18.02 -0.32 -10.75
N LYS A 96 17.88 -0.18 -9.43
CA LYS A 96 18.68 -0.91 -8.44
C LYS A 96 17.86 -2.00 -7.75
N ARG A 97 18.55 -2.99 -7.20
CA ARG A 97 17.90 -3.96 -6.32
C ARG A 97 17.37 -3.24 -5.08
N ILE A 98 16.16 -3.60 -4.68
CA ILE A 98 15.52 -3.07 -3.48
C ILE A 98 15.66 -4.08 -2.34
N SER A 99 16.11 -3.60 -1.20
CA SER A 99 16.02 -4.33 0.06
C SER A 99 15.74 -3.35 1.21
N LEU A 100 14.86 -3.75 2.11
CA LEU A 100 14.57 -2.95 3.30
C LEU A 100 15.80 -2.86 4.19
N PRO A 101 16.01 -1.71 4.83
CA PRO A 101 17.17 -1.49 5.72
C PRO A 101 17.14 -2.37 6.98
N ARG A 102 15.98 -2.88 7.36
CA ARG A 102 15.80 -3.68 8.56
C ARG A 102 16.08 -5.15 8.27
N ASN A 103 17.20 -5.65 8.82
CA ASN A 103 17.46 -7.08 8.90
C ASN A 103 16.46 -7.68 9.89
N ALA A 104 15.60 -8.56 9.44
CA ALA A 104 14.58 -9.31 10.17
C ALA A 104 13.86 -8.49 11.27
N PRO A 105 12.56 -8.37 11.23
CA PRO A 105 11.82 -7.56 12.19
C PRO A 105 12.05 -8.10 13.60
N ASP A 106 12.70 -7.32 14.45
CA ASP A 106 12.53 -7.47 15.88
C ASP A 106 11.07 -7.23 16.21
N LEU A 107 10.56 -7.89 17.23
CA LEU A 107 9.20 -7.64 17.73
C LEU A 107 8.96 -6.16 18.00
N ASP A 108 9.98 -5.46 18.49
CA ASP A 108 9.95 -4.03 18.76
C ASP A 108 9.84 -3.17 17.47
N SER A 109 10.27 -3.69 16.31
CA SER A 109 10.21 -2.96 15.04
C SER A 109 8.85 -3.01 14.35
N LEU A 110 7.96 -3.93 14.73
CA LEU A 110 6.61 -4.03 14.18
C LEU A 110 5.74 -2.83 14.55
N TYR A 111 5.96 -2.29 15.73
CA TYR A 111 5.22 -1.17 16.30
C TYR A 111 6.06 0.09 16.43
N GLY A 112 7.31 0.04 15.97
CA GLY A 112 8.21 1.18 15.99
C GLY A 112 7.86 2.23 14.93
N PRO A 113 8.43 3.44 15.05
CA PRO A 113 8.23 4.49 14.05
C PRO A 113 8.67 4.00 12.67
N THR A 114 7.94 4.39 11.63
CA THR A 114 8.25 4.13 10.21
C THR A 114 8.83 5.40 9.57
N PRO A 115 10.10 5.74 9.86
CA PRO A 115 10.72 6.99 9.41
C PRO A 115 10.79 7.09 7.88
N GLU A 116 10.73 5.96 7.19
CA GLU A 116 10.72 5.86 5.73
C GLU A 116 9.40 6.33 5.10
N LEU A 117 8.28 6.30 5.81
CA LEU A 117 6.97 6.57 5.22
C LEU A 117 6.85 7.99 4.65
N ALA A 118 7.35 8.99 5.35
CA ALA A 118 7.28 10.38 4.90
C ALA A 118 8.14 10.61 3.63
N PRO A 119 9.42 10.18 3.55
CA PRO A 119 10.21 10.24 2.33
C PRO A 119 9.57 9.51 1.14
N LEU A 120 9.10 8.28 1.31
CA LEU A 120 8.48 7.50 0.24
C LEU A 120 7.21 8.18 -0.29
N ARG A 121 6.37 8.70 0.62
CA ARG A 121 5.17 9.45 0.23
C ARG A 121 5.52 10.71 -0.56
N SER A 122 6.61 11.38 -0.25
CA SER A 122 7.08 12.56 -0.99
C SER A 122 7.56 12.21 -2.38
N CYS A 123 8.19 11.05 -2.58
CA CYS A 123 8.51 10.51 -3.89
C CYS A 123 7.25 10.25 -4.73
N ALA A 124 6.24 9.60 -4.18
CA ALA A 124 4.97 9.36 -4.89
C ALA A 124 4.26 10.68 -5.27
N ARG A 125 4.26 11.66 -4.38
CA ARG A 125 3.68 12.98 -4.64
C ARG A 125 4.43 13.77 -5.71
N LEU A 126 5.76 13.66 -5.77
CA LEU A 126 6.56 14.24 -6.84
C LEU A 126 6.07 13.71 -8.19
N HIS A 127 5.93 12.38 -8.36
CA HIS A 127 5.45 11.79 -9.61
C HIS A 127 4.00 12.15 -9.92
N ALA A 128 3.12 12.20 -8.92
CA ALA A 128 1.75 12.66 -9.11
C ALA A 128 1.70 14.09 -9.66
N LYS A 129 2.54 15.01 -9.16
CA LYS A 129 2.61 16.38 -9.68
C LYS A 129 3.30 16.46 -11.05
N GLU A 130 4.23 15.56 -11.34
CA GLU A 130 4.83 15.44 -12.67
C GLU A 130 3.79 15.00 -13.71
N ILE A 131 3.00 13.97 -13.42
CA ILE A 131 1.88 13.52 -14.25
C ILE A 131 0.91 14.67 -14.48
N TYR A 132 0.48 15.34 -13.42
CA TYR A 132 -0.46 16.46 -13.51
C TYR A 132 0.06 17.59 -14.38
N LEU A 133 1.32 18.01 -14.19
CA LEU A 133 1.95 19.07 -14.98
C LEU A 133 2.08 18.67 -16.46
N ALA A 134 2.53 17.44 -16.73
CA ALA A 134 2.71 16.95 -18.08
C ALA A 134 1.38 16.90 -18.86
N LEU A 135 0.30 16.39 -18.22
CA LEU A 135 -1.04 16.38 -18.82
C LEU A 135 -1.55 17.81 -19.09
N ALA A 136 -1.39 18.73 -18.15
CA ALA A 136 -1.81 20.13 -18.31
C ALA A 136 -1.05 20.87 -19.42
N GLU A 137 0.15 20.40 -19.78
CA GLU A 137 0.98 20.93 -20.85
C GLU A 137 0.86 20.16 -22.18
N GLY A 138 -0.04 19.17 -22.26
CA GLY A 138 -0.22 18.33 -23.45
C GLY A 138 0.93 17.35 -23.70
N ARG A 139 1.84 17.15 -22.74
CA ARG A 139 2.97 16.20 -22.81
C ARG A 139 2.55 14.84 -22.31
N ASN A 140 1.54 14.25 -22.97
CA ASN A 140 0.90 13.01 -22.50
C ASN A 140 1.86 11.84 -22.41
N HIS A 141 2.81 11.72 -23.35
CA HIS A 141 3.85 10.68 -23.30
C HIS A 141 4.66 10.77 -22.00
N ASP A 142 5.10 11.97 -21.60
CA ASP A 142 5.85 12.17 -20.35
C ASP A 142 5.00 11.83 -19.13
N ALA A 143 3.69 12.11 -19.18
CA ALA A 143 2.76 11.73 -18.12
C ALA A 143 2.64 10.21 -17.95
N LEU A 144 2.57 9.46 -19.05
CA LEU A 144 2.52 8.00 -19.03
C LEU A 144 3.84 7.37 -18.57
N GLU A 145 4.99 7.95 -18.94
CA GLU A 145 6.30 7.51 -18.42
C GLU A 145 6.42 7.78 -16.91
N ALA A 146 5.95 8.93 -16.43
CA ALA A 146 5.91 9.23 -15.01
C ALA A 146 4.94 8.28 -14.25
N LEU A 147 3.81 7.90 -14.86
CA LEU A 147 2.90 6.90 -14.31
C LEU A 147 3.59 5.53 -14.21
N ARG A 148 4.27 5.09 -15.29
CA ARG A 148 5.03 3.83 -15.31
C ARG A 148 6.05 3.79 -14.17
N ALA A 149 6.83 4.85 -14.01
CA ALA A 149 7.84 4.97 -12.95
C ALA A 149 7.19 4.93 -11.55
N GLY A 150 6.06 5.62 -11.37
CA GLY A 150 5.32 5.61 -10.11
C GLY A 150 4.76 4.24 -9.74
N LEU A 151 4.17 3.52 -10.69
CA LEU A 151 3.64 2.15 -10.47
C LEU A 151 4.78 1.14 -10.23
N GLN A 152 5.91 1.26 -10.95
CA GLN A 152 7.09 0.43 -10.70
C GLN A 152 7.63 0.65 -9.28
N PHE A 153 7.68 1.90 -8.82
CA PHE A 153 8.10 2.25 -7.47
C PHE A 153 7.18 1.61 -6.41
N GLY A 154 5.87 1.79 -6.52
CA GLY A 154 4.91 1.20 -5.59
C GLY A 154 5.02 -0.32 -5.56
N HIS A 155 5.07 -0.97 -6.72
CA HIS A 155 5.24 -2.42 -6.84
C HIS A 155 6.53 -2.93 -6.19
N GLN A 156 7.67 -2.29 -6.42
CA GLN A 156 8.94 -2.68 -5.80
C GLN A 156 8.93 -2.54 -4.27
N ILE A 157 8.22 -1.54 -3.72
CA ILE A 157 7.99 -1.42 -2.28
C ILE A 157 7.10 -2.56 -1.80
N GLN A 158 6.04 -2.91 -2.52
CA GLN A 158 5.11 -3.98 -2.16
C GLN A 158 5.80 -5.33 -1.98
N MET A 159 6.88 -5.60 -2.70
CA MET A 159 7.57 -6.90 -2.72
C MET A 159 8.35 -7.27 -1.45
N GLN A 160 8.36 -6.44 -0.40
CA GLN A 160 9.29 -6.62 0.73
C GLN A 160 8.65 -7.25 1.98
N THR A 161 7.68 -6.58 2.58
CA THR A 161 6.96 -7.03 3.79
C THR A 161 5.48 -6.72 3.67
N LEU A 162 4.65 -7.28 4.56
CA LEU A 162 3.22 -6.99 4.57
C LEU A 162 2.95 -5.49 4.79
N LEU A 163 3.69 -4.85 5.70
CA LEU A 163 3.59 -3.40 5.95
C LEU A 163 4.03 -2.59 4.73
N SER A 164 5.17 -2.94 4.12
CA SER A 164 5.64 -2.27 2.90
C SER A 164 4.68 -2.49 1.73
N GLY A 165 4.00 -3.64 1.68
CA GLY A 165 2.93 -3.90 0.74
C GLY A 165 1.80 -2.86 0.83
N MET A 166 1.34 -2.58 2.04
CA MET A 166 0.32 -1.57 2.29
C MET A 166 0.81 -0.14 1.95
N ILE A 167 2.09 0.14 2.22
CA ILE A 167 2.72 1.42 1.85
C ILE A 167 2.73 1.57 0.33
N GLY A 168 3.19 0.55 -0.42
CA GLY A 168 3.26 0.57 -1.88
C GLY A 168 1.90 0.78 -2.54
N ILE A 169 0.85 0.06 -2.08
CA ILE A 169 -0.54 0.30 -2.52
C ILE A 169 -0.95 1.76 -2.31
N GLY A 170 -0.56 2.35 -1.18
CA GLY A 170 -0.81 3.77 -0.91
C GLY A 170 -0.06 4.71 -1.87
N MET A 171 1.15 4.34 -2.30
CA MET A 171 1.92 5.11 -3.29
C MET A 171 1.27 5.02 -4.67
N ASP A 172 0.85 3.83 -5.10
CA ASP A 172 0.14 3.64 -6.37
C ASP A 172 -1.16 4.43 -6.42
N ALA A 173 -1.93 4.44 -5.33
CA ALA A 173 -3.16 5.22 -5.24
C ALA A 173 -2.94 6.74 -5.43
N ILE A 174 -1.78 7.27 -5.02
CA ILE A 174 -1.43 8.69 -5.21
C ILE A 174 -1.24 9.01 -6.70
N VAL A 175 -0.50 8.17 -7.43
CA VAL A 175 -0.22 8.40 -8.86
C VAL A 175 -1.43 8.10 -9.74
N LEU A 176 -2.16 7.01 -9.48
CA LEU A 176 -3.35 6.61 -10.23
C LEU A 176 -4.45 7.67 -10.19
N ARG A 177 -4.73 8.23 -9.00
CA ARG A 177 -5.75 9.26 -8.84
C ARG A 177 -5.51 10.49 -9.72
N THR A 178 -4.26 10.85 -9.93
CA THR A 178 -3.89 12.01 -10.74
C THR A 178 -4.22 11.79 -12.21
N LEU A 179 -3.97 10.61 -12.76
CA LEU A 179 -4.29 10.30 -14.15
C LEU A 179 -5.80 10.11 -14.34
N ASP A 180 -6.45 9.40 -13.42
CA ASP A 180 -7.87 9.07 -13.52
C ASP A 180 -8.77 10.31 -13.68
N GLY A 181 -8.43 11.39 -12.99
CA GLY A 181 -9.14 12.68 -13.11
C GLY A 181 -8.85 13.45 -14.41
N ASN A 182 -7.94 12.99 -15.27
CA ASN A 182 -7.48 13.72 -16.46
C ASN A 182 -7.49 12.87 -17.76
N LEU A 183 -8.20 11.77 -17.79
CA LEU A 183 -8.27 10.88 -18.97
C LEU A 183 -8.82 11.57 -20.22
N GLU A 184 -9.63 12.60 -20.05
CA GLU A 184 -10.23 13.37 -21.14
C GLU A 184 -9.19 14.11 -22.00
N THR A 185 -7.98 14.34 -21.48
CA THR A 185 -6.90 15.01 -22.21
C THR A 185 -6.12 14.08 -23.14
N LEU A 186 -6.31 12.77 -23.01
CA LEU A 186 -5.56 11.76 -23.76
C LEU A 186 -6.09 11.61 -25.20
N SER A 187 -5.18 11.52 -26.16
CA SER A 187 -5.46 11.17 -27.55
C SER A 187 -5.75 9.66 -27.70
N VAL A 188 -6.13 9.22 -28.90
CA VAL A 188 -6.31 7.81 -29.24
C VAL A 188 -5.02 7.01 -28.95
N GLN A 189 -3.88 7.53 -29.41
CA GLN A 189 -2.57 6.87 -29.24
C GLN A 189 -2.15 6.80 -27.76
N ASP A 190 -2.44 7.86 -26.98
CA ASP A 190 -2.16 7.88 -25.55
C ASP A 190 -3.04 6.86 -24.80
N CYS A 191 -4.31 6.74 -25.17
CA CYS A 191 -5.22 5.74 -24.61
C CYS A 191 -4.73 4.32 -24.89
N GLU A 192 -4.23 4.05 -26.10
CA GLU A 192 -3.62 2.75 -26.43
C GLU A 192 -2.35 2.49 -25.63
N ALA A 193 -1.51 3.50 -25.46
CA ALA A 193 -0.29 3.40 -24.66
C ALA A 193 -0.61 3.13 -23.19
N LEU A 194 -1.62 3.81 -22.63
CA LEU A 194 -2.10 3.58 -21.27
C LEU A 194 -2.68 2.17 -21.11
N GLN A 195 -3.48 1.70 -22.05
CA GLN A 195 -4.01 0.34 -22.02
C GLN A 195 -2.87 -0.70 -22.00
N ARG A 196 -1.86 -0.56 -22.87
CA ARG A 196 -0.69 -1.45 -22.87
C ARG A 196 0.08 -1.40 -21.55
N LEU A 197 0.28 -0.22 -20.98
CA LEU A 197 0.94 -0.07 -19.68
C LEU A 197 0.19 -0.82 -18.57
N VAL A 198 -1.14 -0.74 -18.56
CA VAL A 198 -1.98 -1.49 -17.61
C VAL A 198 -1.86 -3.00 -17.84
N GLU A 199 -1.92 -3.45 -19.10
CA GLU A 199 -1.76 -4.87 -19.45
C GLU A 199 -0.39 -5.40 -19.02
N GLU A 200 0.69 -4.66 -19.24
CA GLU A 200 2.04 -4.99 -18.76
C GLU A 200 2.09 -5.07 -17.22
N TRP A 201 1.47 -4.11 -16.52
CA TRP A 201 1.42 -4.11 -15.06
C TRP A 201 0.66 -5.33 -14.52
N LEU A 202 -0.40 -5.74 -15.19
CA LEU A 202 -1.19 -6.91 -14.80
C LEU A 202 -0.42 -8.23 -14.93
N LEU A 203 0.68 -8.26 -15.71
CA LEU A 203 1.60 -9.41 -15.81
C LEU A 203 2.59 -9.47 -14.64
N TRP A 204 2.72 -8.40 -13.86
CA TRP A 204 3.59 -8.45 -12.68
C TRP A 204 2.98 -9.35 -11.60
N ASP A 205 3.86 -10.14 -10.97
CA ASP A 205 3.43 -11.06 -9.92
C ASP A 205 2.84 -10.29 -8.72
N SER A 206 1.67 -10.73 -8.27
CA SER A 206 1.12 -10.21 -7.02
C SER A 206 1.94 -10.76 -5.83
N PRO A 207 2.55 -9.90 -5.02
CA PRO A 207 3.39 -10.35 -3.91
C PRO A 207 2.59 -10.88 -2.72
N VAL A 208 1.26 -10.79 -2.72
CA VAL A 208 0.43 -11.03 -1.53
C VAL A 208 0.66 -12.40 -0.90
N THR A 209 0.79 -13.45 -1.72
CA THR A 209 1.03 -14.81 -1.20
C THR A 209 2.40 -14.95 -0.53
N SER A 210 3.45 -14.39 -1.15
CA SER A 210 4.80 -14.42 -0.58
C SER A 210 4.92 -13.55 0.68
N LEU A 211 4.23 -12.42 0.71
CA LEU A 211 4.19 -11.53 1.87
C LEU A 211 3.49 -12.17 3.06
N VAL A 212 2.34 -12.80 2.83
CA VAL A 212 1.62 -13.53 3.88
C VAL A 212 2.43 -14.73 4.38
N ALA A 213 3.16 -15.42 3.49
CA ALA A 213 4.06 -16.49 3.89
C ALA A 213 5.25 -15.99 4.74
N SER A 214 5.82 -14.84 4.38
CA SER A 214 6.88 -14.20 5.14
C SER A 214 6.40 -13.73 6.51
N GLU A 215 5.19 -13.17 6.59
CA GLU A 215 4.54 -12.76 7.83
C GLU A 215 4.32 -13.96 8.76
N ARG A 216 3.83 -15.09 8.23
CA ARG A 216 3.71 -16.34 8.99
C ARG A 216 5.04 -16.73 9.63
N GLN A 217 6.12 -16.76 8.87
CA GLN A 217 7.45 -17.11 9.38
C GLN A 217 7.92 -16.13 10.46
N TRP A 218 7.64 -14.85 10.28
CA TRP A 218 7.99 -13.83 11.27
C TRP A 218 7.21 -14.05 12.58
N ILE A 219 5.89 -14.25 12.51
CA ILE A 219 5.07 -14.50 13.70
C ILE A 219 5.46 -15.81 14.40
N GLN A 220 5.82 -16.85 13.66
CA GLN A 220 6.34 -18.09 14.26
C GLN A 220 7.61 -17.83 15.09
N ARG A 221 8.54 -17.00 14.60
CA ARG A 221 9.72 -16.59 15.38
C ARG A 221 9.34 -15.78 16.60
N ALA A 222 8.37 -14.87 16.48
CA ALA A 222 7.85 -14.08 17.59
C ALA A 222 7.24 -14.97 18.69
N VAL A 223 6.41 -15.92 18.31
CA VAL A 223 5.83 -16.92 19.24
C VAL A 223 6.94 -17.69 19.95
N GLN A 224 7.98 -18.11 19.22
CA GLN A 224 9.10 -18.83 19.82
C GLN A 224 9.93 -17.95 20.78
N LYS A 225 10.13 -16.67 20.45
CA LYS A 225 10.80 -15.69 21.33
C LYS A 225 10.03 -15.57 22.66
N VAL A 226 8.70 -15.39 22.60
CA VAL A 226 7.87 -15.27 23.80
C VAL A 226 7.85 -16.57 24.63
N LYS A 227 7.93 -17.76 24.01
CA LYS A 227 8.09 -19.01 24.74
C LYS A 227 9.35 -19.06 25.56
N ASN A 228 10.45 -18.51 25.02
CA ASN A 228 11.76 -18.50 25.66
C ASN A 228 11.92 -17.35 26.66
N ASP A 229 11.26 -16.21 26.41
CA ASP A 229 11.22 -15.03 27.26
C ASP A 229 9.79 -14.47 27.37
N PRO A 230 9.03 -14.92 28.39
CA PRO A 230 7.66 -14.48 28.62
C PRO A 230 7.49 -12.96 28.78
N ASN A 231 8.50 -12.26 29.28
CA ASN A 231 8.43 -10.81 29.49
C ASN A 231 8.37 -10.05 28.16
N SER A 232 8.88 -10.61 27.07
CA SER A 232 8.77 -9.99 25.75
C SER A 232 7.34 -9.81 25.28
N LEU A 233 6.38 -10.64 25.70
CA LEU A 233 4.95 -10.45 25.41
C LEU A 233 4.37 -9.24 26.15
N LEU A 234 4.76 -9.04 27.42
CA LEU A 234 4.30 -7.90 28.20
C LEU A 234 4.75 -6.59 27.55
N ASN A 235 6.00 -6.51 27.12
CA ASN A 235 6.51 -5.34 26.39
C ASN A 235 5.72 -5.05 25.10
N ILE A 236 5.32 -6.08 24.36
CA ILE A 236 4.48 -5.91 23.15
C ILE A 236 3.12 -5.33 23.51
N VAL A 237 2.48 -5.91 24.54
CA VAL A 237 1.14 -5.48 24.97
C VAL A 237 1.18 -4.06 25.55
N ASP A 238 2.22 -3.73 26.31
CA ASP A 238 2.40 -2.38 26.88
C ASP A 238 2.64 -1.33 25.78
N THR A 239 3.36 -1.68 24.72
CA THR A 239 3.60 -0.77 23.57
C THR A 239 2.30 -0.49 22.78
N ILE A 240 1.39 -1.48 22.70
CA ILE A 240 0.09 -1.32 22.04
C ILE A 240 -0.86 -0.44 22.86
N ASN A 241 -0.69 -0.38 24.18
CA ASN A 241 -1.70 0.12 25.14
C ASN A 241 -1.35 1.48 25.79
N ALA A 242 -0.44 2.28 25.24
CA ALA A 242 0.18 3.37 25.98
C ALA A 242 -0.75 4.53 26.40
N GLU A 243 -1.86 4.86 25.72
CA GLU A 243 -2.73 5.98 26.15
C GLU A 243 -4.25 5.81 25.92
N ASP A 244 -4.69 4.84 25.08
CA ASP A 244 -6.11 4.68 24.70
C ASP A 244 -6.63 3.24 24.85
N SER A 245 -6.16 2.50 25.87
CA SER A 245 -6.53 1.08 26.05
C SER A 245 -8.00 0.90 26.33
N THR A 246 -8.64 0.06 25.57
CA THR A 246 -10.01 -0.38 25.83
C THR A 246 -10.08 -1.27 27.09
N PRO A 247 -11.24 -1.36 27.76
CA PRO A 247 -11.42 -2.27 28.89
C PRO A 247 -11.10 -3.74 28.53
N GLU A 248 -11.26 -4.14 27.27
CA GLU A 248 -10.95 -5.49 26.79
C GLU A 248 -9.43 -5.72 26.70
N GLU A 249 -8.68 -4.75 26.22
CA GLU A 249 -7.21 -4.79 26.18
C GLU A 249 -6.59 -4.80 27.57
N MET A 250 -7.11 -3.98 28.50
CA MET A 250 -6.67 -4.00 29.91
C MET A 250 -6.96 -5.33 30.59
N ARG A 251 -8.06 -6.02 30.24
CA ARG A 251 -8.34 -7.38 30.75
C ARG A 251 -7.35 -8.37 30.17
N LEU A 252 -7.08 -8.31 28.86
CA LEU A 252 -6.11 -9.20 28.22
C LEU A 252 -4.72 -9.06 28.85
N GLN A 253 -4.25 -7.84 29.09
CA GLN A 253 -2.97 -7.57 29.76
C GLN A 253 -2.90 -8.21 31.15
N ARG A 254 -3.93 -8.05 31.99
CA ARG A 254 -4.02 -8.70 33.31
C ARG A 254 -4.01 -10.23 33.21
N ASP A 255 -4.77 -10.79 32.29
CA ASP A 255 -4.84 -12.22 32.07
C ASP A 255 -3.48 -12.80 31.63
N ILE A 256 -2.74 -12.07 30.79
CA ILE A 256 -1.37 -12.42 30.37
C ILE A 256 -0.42 -12.36 31.57
N GLN A 257 -0.43 -11.27 32.36
CA GLN A 257 0.40 -11.10 33.56
C GLN A 257 0.17 -12.24 34.57
N ASN A 258 -1.10 -12.63 34.80
CA ASN A 258 -1.45 -13.73 35.69
C ASN A 258 -1.06 -15.12 35.13
N SER A 259 -0.68 -15.20 33.86
CA SER A 259 -0.37 -16.45 33.17
C SER A 259 1.11 -16.65 32.91
N VAL A 260 2.00 -15.77 33.39
CA VAL A 260 3.46 -15.82 33.13
C VAL A 260 4.05 -17.20 33.44
N GLY A 261 3.66 -17.82 34.56
CA GLY A 261 4.12 -19.19 34.94
C GLY A 261 3.65 -20.32 34.00
N ARG A 262 2.67 -20.08 33.12
CA ARG A 262 2.13 -21.02 32.12
C ARG A 262 2.32 -20.52 30.69
N MET A 263 3.16 -19.53 30.48
CA MET A 263 3.30 -18.84 29.21
C MET A 263 3.71 -19.77 28.06
N SER A 264 4.60 -20.73 28.32
CA SER A 264 5.04 -21.69 27.28
C SER A 264 3.88 -22.51 26.72
N GLY A 265 2.98 -23.01 27.61
CA GLY A 265 1.76 -23.72 27.19
C GLY A 265 0.79 -22.82 26.43
N LEU A 266 0.52 -21.63 26.98
CA LEU A 266 -0.34 -20.63 26.36
C LEU A 266 0.14 -20.26 24.94
N MET A 267 1.45 -20.02 24.78
CA MET A 267 2.03 -19.69 23.48
C MET A 267 2.07 -20.88 22.52
N SER A 268 2.09 -22.11 23.03
CA SER A 268 1.96 -23.30 22.18
C SER A 268 0.55 -23.42 21.59
N GLU A 269 -0.48 -23.19 22.40
CA GLU A 269 -1.88 -23.19 21.94
C GLU A 269 -2.13 -22.01 20.97
N ALA A 270 -1.69 -20.79 21.33
CA ALA A 270 -1.81 -19.62 20.46
C ALA A 270 -1.08 -19.83 19.12
N GLY A 271 0.13 -20.39 19.16
CA GLY A 271 0.91 -20.71 17.97
C GLY A 271 0.23 -21.72 17.05
N ALA A 272 -0.44 -22.72 17.59
CA ALA A 272 -1.21 -23.68 16.79
C ALA A 272 -2.40 -23.02 16.08
N LEU A 273 -3.11 -22.11 16.77
CA LEU A 273 -4.20 -21.34 16.18
C LEU A 273 -3.71 -20.42 15.07
N ILE A 274 -2.60 -19.73 15.28
CA ILE A 274 -1.94 -18.86 14.29
C ILE A 274 -1.54 -19.68 13.06
N GLU A 275 -0.92 -20.85 13.27
CA GLU A 275 -0.48 -21.70 12.18
C GLU A 275 -1.65 -22.18 11.31
N SER A 276 -2.74 -22.65 11.93
CA SER A 276 -3.96 -23.04 11.21
C SER A 276 -4.54 -21.88 10.40
N TYR A 277 -4.59 -20.69 11.00
CA TYR A 277 -5.06 -19.47 10.33
C TYR A 277 -4.25 -19.16 9.06
N PHE A 278 -2.92 -19.15 9.15
CA PHE A 278 -2.07 -18.87 8.00
C PHE A 278 -2.14 -19.95 6.92
N GLN A 279 -2.25 -21.22 7.31
CA GLN A 279 -2.42 -22.31 6.34
C GLN A 279 -3.70 -22.13 5.52
N GLU A 280 -4.82 -21.82 6.17
CA GLU A 280 -6.09 -21.60 5.49
C GLU A 280 -6.02 -20.36 4.57
N ILE A 281 -5.43 -19.24 5.01
CA ILE A 281 -5.26 -18.04 4.18
C ILE A 281 -4.40 -18.36 2.96
N LEU A 282 -3.24 -18.99 3.14
CA LEU A 282 -2.33 -19.31 2.04
C LEU A 282 -2.97 -20.28 1.02
N GLN A 283 -3.80 -21.22 1.46
CA GLN A 283 -4.58 -22.05 0.53
C GLN A 283 -5.64 -21.22 -0.21
N ASN A 284 -6.29 -20.33 0.50
CA ASN A 284 -7.32 -19.46 -0.08
C ASN A 284 -6.73 -18.48 -1.11
N LEU A 285 -5.53 -17.95 -0.87
CA LEU A 285 -4.82 -17.05 -1.78
C LEU A 285 -4.38 -17.70 -3.10
N LYS A 286 -4.34 -19.04 -3.20
CA LYS A 286 -4.14 -19.73 -4.48
C LYS A 286 -5.33 -19.65 -5.41
N LEU A 287 -6.47 -19.25 -4.91
CA LEU A 287 -7.70 -19.10 -5.68
C LEU A 287 -7.83 -17.66 -6.18
N PRO A 288 -8.44 -17.44 -7.36
CA PRO A 288 -8.81 -16.10 -7.78
C PRO A 288 -9.78 -15.47 -6.77
N PRO A 289 -9.78 -14.14 -6.60
CA PRO A 289 -10.53 -13.45 -5.53
C PRO A 289 -11.99 -13.87 -5.42
N TYR A 290 -12.70 -13.98 -6.55
CA TYR A 290 -14.12 -14.37 -6.61
C TYR A 290 -14.42 -15.82 -6.20
N LYS A 291 -13.39 -16.66 -6.02
CA LYS A 291 -13.53 -18.05 -5.53
C LYS A 291 -13.05 -18.22 -4.10
N ARG A 292 -12.50 -17.17 -3.50
CA ARG A 292 -11.99 -17.24 -2.14
C ARG A 292 -13.12 -17.37 -1.13
N LYS A 293 -12.91 -18.20 -0.14
CA LYS A 293 -13.80 -18.34 1.02
C LYS A 293 -13.58 -17.19 2.00
N ALA A 294 -14.55 -16.97 2.88
CA ALA A 294 -14.38 -16.05 3.99
C ALA A 294 -13.13 -16.43 4.82
N THR A 295 -12.43 -15.42 5.30
CA THR A 295 -11.21 -15.63 6.10
C THR A 295 -11.51 -16.38 7.39
N PRO A 296 -10.67 -17.35 7.78
CA PRO A 296 -10.82 -18.06 9.02
C PRO A 296 -10.80 -17.09 10.20
N ARG A 297 -11.59 -17.40 11.23
CA ARG A 297 -11.63 -16.59 12.45
C ARG A 297 -10.96 -17.33 13.59
N ILE A 298 -10.03 -16.68 14.28
CA ILE A 298 -9.52 -17.20 15.55
C ILE A 298 -10.55 -16.95 16.64
N PRO A 299 -10.96 -17.99 17.40
CA PRO A 299 -11.90 -17.83 18.51
C PRO A 299 -11.28 -16.99 19.62
N LYS A 300 -11.95 -15.91 20.03
CA LYS A 300 -11.52 -15.04 21.15
C LYS A 300 -12.07 -15.49 22.50
N THR A 301 -12.69 -16.67 22.57
CA THR A 301 -13.29 -17.23 23.78
C THR A 301 -12.26 -17.75 24.78
N THR A 302 -11.08 -18.14 24.32
CA THR A 302 -9.96 -18.59 25.16
C THR A 302 -8.88 -17.52 25.27
N LEU A 303 -8.05 -17.59 26.32
CA LEU A 303 -6.89 -16.71 26.46
C LEU A 303 -5.90 -16.91 25.31
N ALA A 304 -5.63 -18.15 24.90
CA ALA A 304 -4.78 -18.49 23.76
C ALA A 304 -5.31 -17.85 22.45
N GLY A 305 -6.62 -17.89 22.23
CA GLY A 305 -7.25 -17.26 21.07
C GLY A 305 -7.14 -15.74 21.08
N ARG A 306 -7.30 -15.09 22.23
CA ARG A 306 -7.10 -13.64 22.37
C ARG A 306 -5.64 -13.26 22.13
N VAL A 307 -4.68 -14.00 22.71
CA VAL A 307 -3.25 -13.80 22.47
C VAL A 307 -2.91 -14.05 21.00
N ALA A 308 -3.37 -15.13 20.39
CA ALA A 308 -3.17 -15.39 18.96
C ALA A 308 -3.66 -14.21 18.09
N TYR A 309 -4.82 -13.66 18.44
CA TYR A 309 -5.41 -12.54 17.72
C TYR A 309 -4.55 -11.27 17.75
N THR A 310 -3.76 -11.02 18.82
CA THR A 310 -2.85 -9.85 18.90
C THR A 310 -1.68 -9.93 17.91
N PHE A 311 -1.28 -11.15 17.52
CA PHE A 311 -0.22 -11.35 16.54
C PHE A 311 -0.72 -11.27 15.09
N LEU A 312 -2.03 -11.26 14.86
CA LEU A 312 -2.57 -11.27 13.51
C LEU A 312 -2.80 -9.87 12.99
N ILE A 313 -2.01 -9.47 12.03
CA ILE A 313 -2.40 -8.43 11.09
C ILE A 313 -3.43 -9.09 10.16
N ALA A 314 -4.58 -8.44 9.99
CA ALA A 314 -5.68 -8.97 9.20
C ALA A 314 -5.24 -9.29 7.74
N GLY A 315 -4.69 -10.48 7.52
CA GLY A 315 -4.14 -10.92 6.23
C GLY A 315 -5.17 -10.93 5.10
N ASP A 316 -6.46 -11.14 5.44
CA ASP A 316 -7.61 -10.99 4.55
C ASP A 316 -7.76 -9.55 4.04
N ARG A 317 -7.64 -8.58 4.94
CA ARG A 317 -7.72 -7.15 4.57
C ARG A 317 -6.60 -6.74 3.63
N VAL A 318 -5.41 -7.30 3.83
CA VAL A 318 -4.27 -7.04 2.94
C VAL A 318 -4.54 -7.66 1.58
N ALA A 319 -4.96 -8.93 1.52
CA ALA A 319 -5.33 -9.59 0.27
C ALA A 319 -6.41 -8.80 -0.49
N TYR A 320 -7.47 -8.39 0.22
CA TYR A 320 -8.52 -7.54 -0.34
C TYR A 320 -7.96 -6.22 -0.93
N ARG A 321 -7.02 -5.57 -0.26
CA ARG A 321 -6.44 -4.32 -0.76
C ARG A 321 -5.63 -4.52 -2.03
N TYR A 322 -4.87 -5.61 -2.15
CA TYR A 322 -4.20 -5.99 -3.39
C TYR A 322 -5.18 -6.25 -4.53
N ASP A 323 -6.26 -6.99 -4.25
CA ASP A 323 -7.29 -7.25 -5.25
C ASP A 323 -8.02 -5.97 -5.67
N ARG A 324 -8.26 -5.07 -4.73
CA ARG A 324 -8.87 -3.75 -5.00
C ARG A 324 -7.96 -2.85 -5.82
N GLU A 325 -6.66 -2.81 -5.51
CA GLU A 325 -5.68 -2.11 -6.31
C GLU A 325 -5.66 -2.65 -7.74
N ARG A 326 -5.60 -3.98 -7.88
CA ARG A 326 -5.66 -4.63 -9.19
C ARG A 326 -6.92 -4.24 -9.96
N ALA A 327 -8.08 -4.27 -9.33
CA ALA A 327 -9.35 -3.85 -9.94
C ALA A 327 -9.31 -2.37 -10.38
N ASN A 328 -8.75 -1.48 -9.57
CA ASN A 328 -8.62 -0.05 -9.91
C ASN A 328 -7.72 0.16 -11.13
N ILE A 329 -6.60 -0.55 -11.21
CA ILE A 329 -5.67 -0.47 -12.34
C ILE A 329 -6.31 -1.08 -13.61
N GLN A 330 -7.01 -2.21 -13.49
CA GLN A 330 -7.79 -2.77 -14.61
C GLN A 330 -8.85 -1.78 -15.11
N MET A 331 -9.61 -1.17 -14.20
CA MET A 331 -10.61 -0.16 -14.57
C MET A 331 -10.00 1.05 -15.28
N LEU A 332 -8.77 1.46 -14.91
CA LEU A 332 -8.07 2.52 -15.64
C LEU A 332 -7.82 2.12 -17.10
N GLY A 333 -7.37 0.89 -17.36
CA GLY A 333 -7.22 0.36 -18.72
C GLY A 333 -8.54 0.28 -19.49
N VAL A 334 -9.63 -0.13 -18.83
CA VAL A 334 -10.98 -0.13 -19.43
C VAL A 334 -11.44 1.29 -19.77
N ARG A 335 -11.20 2.27 -18.89
CA ARG A 335 -11.53 3.68 -19.15
C ARG A 335 -10.73 4.24 -20.33
N ALA A 336 -9.45 3.89 -20.46
CA ALA A 336 -8.65 4.25 -21.62
C ALA A 336 -9.26 3.69 -22.92
N ALA A 337 -9.68 2.42 -22.91
CA ALA A 337 -10.35 1.82 -24.07
C ALA A 337 -11.71 2.43 -24.37
N LEU A 338 -12.50 2.80 -23.35
CA LEU A 338 -13.75 3.53 -23.50
C LEU A 338 -13.52 4.92 -24.12
N ARG A 339 -12.48 5.63 -23.66
CA ARG A 339 -12.11 6.94 -24.20
C ARG A 339 -11.68 6.82 -25.67
N ARG A 340 -10.84 5.82 -26.01
CA ARG A 340 -10.45 5.54 -27.39
C ARG A 340 -11.66 5.27 -28.27
N TYR A 341 -12.58 4.41 -27.85
CA TYR A 341 -13.79 4.10 -28.59
C TYR A 341 -14.64 5.36 -28.83
N HIS A 342 -14.74 6.22 -27.82
CA HIS A 342 -15.45 7.50 -27.96
C HIS A 342 -14.82 8.40 -29.01
N TRP A 343 -13.49 8.49 -29.05
CA TRP A 343 -12.77 9.25 -30.10
C TRP A 343 -13.04 8.71 -31.50
N GLU A 344 -13.05 7.38 -31.66
CA GLU A 344 -13.24 6.71 -32.95
C GLU A 344 -14.69 6.71 -33.43
N ARG A 345 -15.66 6.72 -32.52
CA ARG A 345 -17.08 6.51 -32.83
C ARG A 345 -17.98 7.68 -32.46
N MET A 346 -17.45 8.71 -31.82
CA MET A 346 -18.19 9.87 -31.30
C MET A 346 -19.32 9.48 -30.33
N ARG A 347 -19.20 8.34 -29.67
CA ARG A 347 -20.11 7.81 -28.66
C ARG A 347 -19.42 6.74 -27.82
N TYR A 348 -19.91 6.51 -26.63
CA TYR A 348 -19.50 5.33 -25.84
C TYR A 348 -20.21 4.07 -26.33
N PRO A 349 -19.62 2.85 -26.12
CA PRO A 349 -20.24 1.59 -26.49
C PRO A 349 -21.50 1.33 -25.65
N ALA A 350 -22.48 0.64 -26.20
CA ALA A 350 -23.67 0.22 -25.44
C ALA A 350 -23.32 -0.86 -24.38
N ARG A 351 -22.29 -1.65 -24.63
CA ARG A 351 -21.83 -2.73 -23.75
C ARG A 351 -20.29 -2.83 -23.80
N LEU A 352 -19.66 -3.20 -22.67
CA LEU A 352 -18.20 -3.42 -22.59
C LEU A 352 -17.70 -4.48 -23.60
N SER A 353 -18.52 -5.46 -23.95
CA SER A 353 -18.14 -6.52 -24.91
C SER A 353 -17.80 -5.98 -26.31
N GLU A 354 -18.26 -4.78 -26.67
CA GLU A 354 -17.89 -4.14 -27.94
C GLU A 354 -16.40 -3.77 -28.00
N LEU A 355 -15.76 -3.57 -26.84
CA LEU A 355 -14.34 -3.20 -26.73
C LEU A 355 -13.40 -4.39 -26.89
N ARG A 356 -13.87 -5.64 -26.77
CA ARG A 356 -13.09 -6.89 -26.92
C ARG A 356 -11.84 -6.94 -26.03
N LEU A 357 -11.96 -6.52 -24.78
CA LEU A 357 -10.83 -6.34 -23.83
C LEU A 357 -10.40 -7.66 -23.15
N GLY A 358 -11.09 -8.78 -23.37
CA GLY A 358 -10.74 -10.05 -22.72
C GLY A 358 -10.69 -9.94 -21.18
N GLU A 359 -9.61 -10.44 -20.59
CA GLU A 359 -9.40 -10.45 -19.12
C GLU A 359 -9.34 -9.05 -18.49
N LEU A 360 -8.97 -8.02 -19.28
CA LEU A 360 -8.91 -6.65 -18.77
C LEU A 360 -10.29 -6.13 -18.33
N ALA A 361 -11.37 -6.64 -18.94
CA ALA A 361 -12.73 -6.25 -18.59
C ALA A 361 -13.34 -7.07 -17.44
N ILE A 362 -12.62 -8.06 -16.90
CA ILE A 362 -13.15 -8.96 -15.87
C ILE A 362 -12.84 -8.42 -14.47
N ASP A 363 -13.90 -8.21 -13.71
CA ASP A 363 -13.82 -7.80 -12.31
C ASP A 363 -13.25 -8.96 -11.47
N PRO A 364 -12.11 -8.78 -10.78
CA PRO A 364 -11.50 -9.82 -9.96
C PRO A 364 -12.39 -10.29 -8.81
N PHE A 365 -13.34 -9.49 -8.34
CA PHE A 365 -14.22 -9.84 -7.22
C PHE A 365 -15.42 -10.71 -7.64
N THR A 366 -15.82 -10.65 -8.90
CA THR A 366 -16.98 -11.41 -9.39
C THR A 366 -16.62 -12.49 -10.41
N GLY A 367 -15.47 -12.36 -11.09
CA GLY A 367 -15.12 -13.17 -12.25
C GLY A 367 -15.99 -12.92 -13.47
N LYS A 368 -16.76 -11.83 -13.48
CA LYS A 368 -17.63 -11.36 -14.56
C LYS A 368 -17.13 -10.01 -15.07
N PRO A 369 -17.59 -9.52 -16.23
CA PRO A 369 -17.27 -8.18 -16.66
C PRO A 369 -17.61 -7.12 -15.60
N PHE A 370 -16.80 -6.05 -15.50
CA PHE A 370 -17.11 -4.91 -14.66
C PHE A 370 -18.52 -4.39 -14.90
N THR A 371 -19.18 -3.90 -13.87
CA THR A 371 -20.48 -3.25 -14.00
C THR A 371 -20.32 -1.96 -14.80
N TYR A 372 -20.94 -1.96 -15.99
CA TYR A 372 -20.93 -0.84 -16.91
C TYR A 372 -22.36 -0.41 -17.23
N ARG A 373 -22.62 0.89 -17.17
CA ARG A 373 -23.90 1.49 -17.57
C ARG A 373 -23.64 2.74 -18.40
N LEU A 374 -24.27 2.81 -19.56
CA LEU A 374 -24.30 4.02 -20.39
C LEU A 374 -25.42 4.93 -19.88
N GLU A 375 -25.13 6.19 -19.65
CA GLU A 375 -26.06 7.21 -19.11
C GLU A 375 -26.03 8.45 -20.01
N GLY A 376 -26.76 8.41 -21.13
CA GLY A 376 -26.68 9.45 -22.17
C GLY A 376 -25.29 9.47 -22.80
N ASP A 377 -24.62 10.62 -22.73
CA ASP A 377 -23.25 10.81 -23.24
C ASP A 377 -22.16 10.52 -22.20
N ALA A 378 -22.55 9.97 -21.05
CA ALA A 378 -21.64 9.56 -19.98
C ALA A 378 -21.79 8.06 -19.67
N TYR A 379 -20.91 7.52 -18.84
CA TYR A 379 -20.99 6.15 -18.37
C TYR A 379 -20.61 6.02 -16.89
N THR A 380 -21.08 4.98 -16.25
CA THR A 380 -20.55 4.49 -14.97
C THR A 380 -19.82 3.18 -15.20
N LEU A 381 -18.65 3.03 -14.54
CA LEU A 381 -17.84 1.82 -14.52
C LEU A 381 -17.47 1.52 -13.06
N LYS A 382 -17.81 0.32 -12.57
CA LYS A 382 -17.56 -0.07 -11.18
C LYS A 382 -17.08 -1.51 -11.09
N ALA A 383 -16.13 -1.75 -10.16
CA ALA A 383 -15.91 -3.08 -9.61
C ALA A 383 -16.92 -3.33 -8.48
N GLU A 384 -17.30 -4.57 -8.28
CA GLU A 384 -18.06 -4.94 -7.07
C GLU A 384 -17.16 -4.87 -5.85
N ASP A 385 -17.68 -4.33 -4.77
CA ASP A 385 -16.99 -4.28 -3.49
C ASP A 385 -17.65 -5.26 -2.52
N PRO A 386 -17.01 -6.40 -2.22
CA PRO A 386 -17.57 -7.35 -1.28
C PRO A 386 -17.74 -6.77 0.14
N THR A 387 -17.14 -5.62 0.45
CA THR A 387 -17.26 -4.97 1.77
C THR A 387 -18.46 -4.04 1.87
N GLU A 388 -19.06 -3.62 0.76
CA GLU A 388 -20.29 -2.82 0.75
C GLU A 388 -21.54 -3.66 1.11
N SER A 389 -21.42 -4.98 1.07
CA SER A 389 -22.51 -5.93 1.38
C SER A 389 -22.40 -6.53 2.79
N MET A 390 -21.42 -6.17 3.61
CA MET A 390 -21.20 -6.60 5.00
C MET A 390 -21.45 -5.46 5.98
#